data_1fde220438766faf43d2298caf849e00
#
_entry.id   1fde220438766faf43d2298caf849e00
#
_cell.length_a   1.000
_cell.length_b   1.000
_cell.length_c   1.000
_cell.angle_alpha   90.00
_cell.angle_beta   90.00
_cell.angle_gamma   90.00
#
_symmetry.space_group_name_H-M   'P 1'
#
loop_
_entity.id
_entity.type
_entity.pdbx_description
1 polymer ?
#
loop_
_entity_poly.entity_id
_entity_poly.type
_entity_poly.pdbx_seq_one_letter_code
_entity_poly.pdbx_strand_id
1 'polypeptide(L)'
;LIVQMELKHLDDHYLKHITMQVLKEYYDDFTMRHFEEIAKKLSIALEDLKRVNEVIQHLNLKPGEGEFTPHENYVIPDFIITQSDDDFVITLNDRNVPPLRINKQYKDLMSKRKNNGVPNDAKDFIRQRFEAAKWFISSIHQRRETMSKVMRAIVEKQRNFFEKGEGLKPMIYKDISEVIGMDISTISRVVNSKFVQTDFGVFSLRH
;
A
#
# COMPACT_ATOMS: atom_id res chain seq x y z
N LEU A 1 17.63 26.87 -8.89
CA LEU A 1 18.43 26.38 -7.74
C LEU A 1 18.49 24.85 -7.74
N ILE A 2 17.36 24.15 -7.83
CA ILE A 2 17.27 22.66 -7.87
C ILE A 2 18.05 22.08 -9.06
N VAL A 3 17.78 22.57 -10.26
CA VAL A 3 18.49 22.17 -11.49
C VAL A 3 20.00 22.43 -11.40
N GLN A 4 20.41 23.51 -10.73
CA GLN A 4 21.83 23.83 -10.54
C GLN A 4 22.53 22.85 -9.57
N MET A 5 21.79 22.30 -8.60
CA MET A 5 22.34 21.30 -7.67
C MET A 5 22.50 19.94 -8.36
N GLU A 6 21.51 19.52 -9.12
CA GLU A 6 21.54 18.26 -9.89
C GLU A 6 22.64 18.28 -10.98
N LEU A 7 22.79 19.39 -11.69
CA LEU A 7 23.83 19.56 -12.69
C LEU A 7 25.26 19.58 -12.11
N LYS A 8 25.46 19.68 -10.79
CA LYS A 8 26.77 19.57 -10.18
C LYS A 8 27.39 18.16 -10.30
N HIS A 9 26.56 17.15 -10.43
CA HIS A 9 26.97 15.76 -10.55
C HIS A 9 27.32 15.34 -11.99
N LEU A 10 27.15 16.24 -12.98
CA LEU A 10 27.57 15.99 -14.36
C LEU A 10 29.07 16.27 -14.50
N ASP A 11 29.80 15.28 -14.98
CA ASP A 11 31.26 15.37 -15.20
C ASP A 11 31.61 16.24 -16.43
N ASP A 12 30.69 16.38 -17.37
CA ASP A 12 30.90 17.16 -18.60
C ASP A 12 30.59 18.65 -18.37
N HIS A 13 31.66 19.41 -18.20
CA HIS A 13 31.61 20.86 -17.96
C HIS A 13 30.97 21.67 -19.13
N TYR A 14 31.15 21.18 -20.38
CA TYR A 14 30.61 21.81 -21.57
C TYR A 14 29.09 21.64 -21.64
N LEU A 15 28.61 20.41 -21.55
CA LEU A 15 27.17 20.12 -21.52
C LEU A 15 26.45 20.82 -20.38
N LYS A 16 27.08 20.88 -19.20
CA LYS A 16 26.55 21.59 -18.04
C LYS A 16 26.36 23.08 -18.32
N HIS A 17 27.34 23.74 -18.92
CA HIS A 17 27.26 25.16 -19.23
C HIS A 17 26.13 25.45 -20.24
N ILE A 18 26.04 24.65 -21.32
CA ILE A 18 25.01 24.83 -22.35
C ILE A 18 23.62 24.54 -21.74
N THR A 19 23.46 23.46 -20.97
CA THR A 19 22.19 23.15 -20.30
C THR A 19 21.71 24.27 -19.38
N MET A 20 22.63 24.86 -18.61
CA MET A 20 22.32 26.03 -17.77
C MET A 20 21.90 27.25 -18.58
N GLN A 21 22.56 27.49 -19.70
CA GLN A 21 22.26 28.64 -20.56
C GLN A 21 20.91 28.46 -21.27
N VAL A 22 20.62 27.28 -21.80
CA VAL A 22 19.32 26.95 -22.41
C VAL A 22 18.18 27.15 -21.39
N LEU A 23 18.34 26.65 -20.16
CA LEU A 23 17.31 26.75 -19.15
C LEU A 23 17.14 28.18 -18.56
N LYS A 24 18.14 29.06 -18.64
CA LYS A 24 18.04 30.43 -18.16
C LYS A 24 17.53 31.40 -19.22
N GLU A 25 18.01 31.29 -20.43
CA GLU A 25 17.84 32.30 -21.47
C GLU A 25 16.84 31.86 -22.54
N TYR A 26 16.68 30.56 -22.77
CA TYR A 26 15.88 30.00 -23.87
C TYR A 26 14.82 29.02 -23.41
N TYR A 27 14.33 29.15 -22.17
CA TYR A 27 13.35 28.23 -21.59
C TYR A 27 12.07 28.14 -22.42
N ASP A 28 11.53 29.27 -22.87
CA ASP A 28 10.29 29.34 -23.64
C ASP A 28 10.46 28.68 -25.04
N ASP A 29 11.56 28.98 -25.71
CA ASP A 29 11.90 28.37 -27.01
C ASP A 29 12.11 26.84 -26.87
N PHE A 30 12.68 26.41 -25.73
CA PHE A 30 12.90 25.00 -25.44
C PHE A 30 11.59 24.24 -25.16
N THR A 31 10.65 24.83 -24.42
CA THR A 31 9.33 24.25 -24.17
C THR A 31 8.47 24.17 -25.42
N MET A 32 8.63 25.14 -26.34
CA MET A 32 8.00 25.15 -27.66
C MET A 32 8.68 24.22 -28.67
N ARG A 33 9.78 23.54 -28.29
CA ARG A 33 10.60 22.65 -29.14
C ARG A 33 11.24 23.31 -30.35
N HIS A 34 11.56 24.62 -30.27
CA HIS A 34 12.25 25.35 -31.31
C HIS A 34 13.77 25.08 -31.28
N PHE A 35 14.17 23.81 -31.39
CA PHE A 35 15.56 23.39 -31.23
C PHE A 35 16.51 23.99 -32.27
N GLU A 36 16.04 24.18 -33.51
CA GLU A 36 16.86 24.77 -34.58
C GLU A 36 17.19 26.23 -34.32
N GLU A 37 16.27 27.00 -33.76
CA GLU A 37 16.50 28.41 -33.42
C GLU A 37 17.48 28.53 -32.26
N ILE A 38 17.34 27.68 -31.23
CA ILE A 38 18.26 27.63 -30.08
C ILE A 38 19.67 27.26 -30.54
N ALA A 39 19.80 26.24 -31.42
CA ALA A 39 21.09 25.85 -31.97
C ALA A 39 21.76 26.98 -32.75
N LYS A 40 21.01 27.73 -33.54
CA LYS A 40 21.54 28.92 -34.28
C LYS A 40 21.93 30.05 -33.32
N LYS A 41 21.10 30.37 -32.30
CA LYS A 41 21.38 31.44 -31.34
C LYS A 41 22.62 31.14 -30.50
N LEU A 42 22.80 29.89 -30.11
CA LEU A 42 23.95 29.45 -29.29
C LEU A 42 25.17 29.04 -30.12
N SER A 43 25.05 28.98 -31.44
CA SER A 43 26.10 28.52 -32.36
C SER A 43 26.64 27.12 -32.02
N ILE A 44 25.75 26.21 -31.64
CA ILE A 44 26.05 24.81 -31.26
C ILE A 44 25.49 23.84 -32.28
N ALA A 45 26.07 22.63 -32.33
CA ALA A 45 25.56 21.55 -33.14
C ALA A 45 24.21 21.03 -32.63
N LEU A 46 23.35 20.62 -33.55
CA LEU A 46 22.02 20.10 -33.22
C LEU A 46 22.12 18.78 -32.40
N GLU A 47 23.25 18.05 -32.54
CA GLU A 47 23.58 16.85 -31.77
C GLU A 47 23.84 17.16 -30.27
N ASP A 48 24.54 18.27 -30.01
CA ASP A 48 24.78 18.72 -28.64
C ASP A 48 23.49 19.15 -27.95
N LEU A 49 22.56 19.76 -28.69
CA LEU A 49 21.26 20.13 -28.17
C LEU A 49 20.40 18.89 -27.87
N LYS A 50 20.53 17.80 -28.65
CA LYS A 50 19.87 16.52 -28.32
C LYS A 50 20.40 15.93 -27.00
N ARG A 51 21.73 15.98 -26.82
CA ARG A 51 22.35 15.54 -25.55
C ARG A 51 21.89 16.41 -24.36
N VAL A 52 21.77 17.72 -24.56
CA VAL A 52 21.18 18.63 -23.54
C VAL A 52 19.76 18.24 -23.19
N ASN A 53 18.94 17.87 -24.18
CA ASN A 53 17.57 17.40 -23.95
C ASN A 53 17.54 16.09 -23.16
N GLU A 54 18.41 15.14 -23.46
CA GLU A 54 18.54 13.89 -22.69
C GLU A 54 18.94 14.18 -21.25
N VAL A 55 19.91 15.05 -21.04
CA VAL A 55 20.31 15.46 -19.68
C VAL A 55 19.13 16.08 -18.93
N ILE A 56 18.36 16.98 -19.56
CA ILE A 56 17.20 17.63 -18.92
C ILE A 56 16.11 16.61 -18.57
N GLN A 57 15.88 15.60 -19.43
CA GLN A 57 14.88 14.55 -19.17
C GLN A 57 15.26 13.65 -17.99
N HIS A 58 16.56 13.45 -17.75
CA HIS A 58 17.06 12.64 -16.64
C HIS A 58 17.24 13.43 -15.32
N LEU A 59 17.05 14.76 -15.33
CA LEU A 59 17.13 15.55 -14.11
C LEU A 59 15.93 15.27 -13.20
N ASN A 60 16.24 14.94 -11.94
CA ASN A 60 15.21 14.81 -10.93
C ASN A 60 14.78 16.20 -10.41
N LEU A 61 13.59 16.63 -10.80
CA LEU A 61 13.03 17.92 -10.38
C LEU A 61 12.44 17.92 -8.97
N LYS A 62 12.39 16.75 -8.33
CA LYS A 62 11.85 16.56 -6.98
C LYS A 62 12.95 16.05 -6.02
N PRO A 63 13.88 16.89 -5.60
CA PRO A 63 14.98 16.46 -4.73
C PRO A 63 14.54 15.97 -3.36
N GLY A 64 13.29 16.18 -2.98
CA GLY A 64 12.69 15.64 -1.77
C GLY A 64 12.21 14.20 -1.87
N GLU A 65 12.17 13.63 -3.06
CA GLU A 65 11.86 12.21 -3.27
C GLU A 65 13.04 11.28 -2.98
N GLY A 66 14.19 11.77 -2.55
CA GLY A 66 15.37 11.04 -2.08
C GLY A 66 15.64 9.69 -2.77
N GLU A 67 16.84 9.20 -2.76
CA GLU A 67 17.11 7.79 -3.00
C GLU A 67 16.54 7.00 -1.81
N PHE A 68 15.26 6.61 -1.91
CA PHE A 68 14.66 5.74 -0.92
C PHE A 68 15.44 4.43 -0.91
N THR A 69 16.15 4.19 0.17
CA THR A 69 16.74 2.87 0.38
C THR A 69 15.61 1.84 0.39
N PRO A 70 15.82 0.63 -0.14
CA PRO A 70 14.79 -0.42 -0.17
C PRO A 70 14.14 -0.69 1.19
N HIS A 71 14.81 -0.32 2.27
CA HIS A 71 14.31 -0.44 3.65
C HIS A 71 13.23 0.59 4.03
N GLU A 72 13.18 1.75 3.38
CA GLU A 72 12.20 2.81 3.69
C GLU A 72 10.83 2.54 3.09
N ASN A 73 10.75 1.74 2.04
CA ASN A 73 9.52 1.32 1.37
C ASN A 73 9.04 -0.08 1.79
N TYR A 74 9.41 -0.53 3.00
CA TYR A 74 8.96 -1.83 3.48
C TYR A 74 7.45 -1.80 3.77
N VAL A 75 6.70 -2.53 2.95
CA VAL A 75 5.27 -2.71 3.13
C VAL A 75 5.03 -3.90 4.06
N ILE A 76 4.36 -3.65 5.19
CA ILE A 76 3.95 -4.72 6.10
C ILE A 76 2.74 -5.43 5.48
N PRO A 77 2.83 -6.74 5.15
CA PRO A 77 1.72 -7.47 4.58
C PRO A 77 0.62 -7.73 5.61
N ASP A 78 -0.63 -7.68 5.16
CA ASP A 78 -1.80 -8.02 5.99
C ASP A 78 -2.05 -9.54 6.03
N PHE A 79 -1.67 -10.24 4.97
CA PHE A 79 -1.81 -11.68 4.83
C PHE A 79 -0.45 -12.32 4.53
N ILE A 80 -0.24 -13.50 5.08
CA ILE A 80 0.91 -14.33 4.79
C ILE A 80 0.37 -15.67 4.29
N ILE A 81 0.78 -16.05 3.08
CA ILE A 81 0.41 -17.32 2.45
C ILE A 81 1.68 -18.15 2.32
N THR A 82 1.63 -19.34 2.87
CA THR A 82 2.70 -20.33 2.77
C THR A 82 2.12 -21.59 2.15
N GLN A 83 2.83 -22.17 1.20
CA GLN A 83 2.47 -23.46 0.63
C GLN A 83 2.83 -24.59 1.61
N SER A 84 1.90 -25.48 1.89
CA SER A 84 2.11 -26.65 2.72
C SER A 84 1.56 -27.88 1.97
N ASP A 85 2.45 -28.75 1.51
CA ASP A 85 2.15 -29.91 0.69
C ASP A 85 1.27 -29.56 -0.53
N ASP A 86 0.00 -29.97 -0.53
CA ASP A 86 -0.96 -29.70 -1.61
C ASP A 86 -1.92 -28.53 -1.32
N ASP A 87 -1.77 -27.85 -0.20
CA ASP A 87 -2.71 -26.78 0.22
C ASP A 87 -1.99 -25.49 0.66
N PHE A 88 -2.75 -24.41 0.80
CA PHE A 88 -2.25 -23.11 1.21
C PHE A 88 -2.68 -22.77 2.63
N VAL A 89 -1.72 -22.44 3.47
CA VAL A 89 -1.96 -21.91 4.82
C VAL A 89 -2.03 -20.38 4.74
N ILE A 90 -3.22 -19.84 5.03
CA ILE A 90 -3.48 -18.40 5.03
C ILE A 90 -3.46 -17.89 6.46
N THR A 91 -2.49 -17.05 6.77
CA THR A 91 -2.33 -16.44 8.09
C THR A 91 -2.56 -14.93 8.00
N LEU A 92 -3.40 -14.38 8.89
CA LEU A 92 -3.53 -12.93 9.06
C LEU A 92 -2.36 -12.42 9.91
N ASN A 93 -1.75 -11.32 9.47
CA ASN A 93 -0.67 -10.68 10.20
C ASN A 93 -1.22 -9.77 11.31
N ASP A 94 -1.62 -10.38 12.41
CA ASP A 94 -2.20 -9.69 13.58
C ASP A 94 -1.15 -9.31 14.64
N ARG A 95 0.14 -9.17 14.27
CA ARG A 95 1.24 -8.95 15.23
C ARG A 95 1.01 -7.77 16.18
N ASN A 96 0.30 -6.75 15.73
CA ASN A 96 0.06 -5.53 16.51
C ASN A 96 -1.28 -5.53 17.27
N VAL A 97 -2.07 -6.59 17.19
CA VAL A 97 -3.38 -6.65 17.86
C VAL A 97 -3.27 -7.53 19.12
N PRO A 98 -3.23 -6.94 20.32
CA PRO A 98 -3.19 -7.72 21.54
C PRO A 98 -4.48 -8.51 21.71
N PRO A 99 -4.43 -9.71 22.33
CA PRO A 99 -5.63 -10.51 22.60
C PRO A 99 -6.54 -9.78 23.57
N LEU A 100 -7.73 -9.41 23.09
CA LEU A 100 -8.73 -8.73 23.89
C LEU A 100 -9.46 -9.73 24.80
N ARG A 101 -9.52 -9.43 26.09
CA ARG A 101 -10.24 -10.23 27.08
C ARG A 101 -11.09 -9.32 27.97
N ILE A 102 -12.28 -9.78 28.29
CA ILE A 102 -13.10 -9.10 29.26
C ILE A 102 -12.55 -9.42 30.64
N ASN A 103 -12.38 -8.39 31.49
CA ASN A 103 -11.88 -8.57 32.86
C ASN A 103 -12.82 -9.47 33.67
N LYS A 104 -12.24 -10.46 34.36
CA LYS A 104 -12.97 -11.44 35.16
C LYS A 104 -13.84 -10.77 36.21
N GLN A 105 -13.37 -9.67 36.85
CA GLN A 105 -14.12 -8.93 37.87
C GLN A 105 -15.49 -8.46 37.35
N TYR A 106 -15.56 -7.93 36.15
CA TYR A 106 -16.84 -7.51 35.54
C TYR A 106 -17.73 -8.71 35.21
N LYS A 107 -17.14 -9.83 34.78
CA LYS A 107 -17.87 -11.07 34.55
C LYS A 107 -18.46 -11.63 35.83
N ASP A 108 -17.71 -11.60 36.91
CA ASP A 108 -18.16 -12.06 38.26
C ASP A 108 -19.23 -11.15 38.86
N LEU A 109 -19.12 -9.81 38.66
CA LEU A 109 -20.16 -8.87 39.03
C LEU A 109 -21.47 -9.10 38.29
N MET A 110 -21.42 -9.50 37.04
CA MET A 110 -22.58 -9.85 36.22
C MET A 110 -23.20 -11.21 36.63
N SER A 111 -22.35 -12.18 37.03
CA SER A 111 -22.82 -13.52 37.44
C SER A 111 -23.41 -13.55 38.86
N LYS A 112 -22.94 -12.70 39.76
CA LYS A 112 -23.45 -12.57 41.13
C LYS A 112 -24.78 -11.80 41.17
N ARG A 113 -25.83 -12.42 40.63
CA ARG A 113 -27.22 -11.90 40.59
C ARG A 113 -27.83 -11.57 41.99
N LYS A 114 -27.15 -11.91 43.09
CA LYS A 114 -27.68 -11.86 44.47
C LYS A 114 -27.00 -10.86 45.42
N ASN A 115 -26.12 -9.97 44.93
CA ASN A 115 -25.55 -8.97 45.85
C ASN A 115 -26.50 -7.79 46.04
N ASN A 116 -27.23 -7.81 47.15
CA ASN A 116 -28.23 -6.81 47.58
C ASN A 116 -27.64 -5.42 47.93
N GLY A 117 -26.40 -5.12 47.60
CA GLY A 117 -25.74 -3.86 47.97
C GLY A 117 -25.35 -2.92 46.83
N VAL A 118 -25.58 -3.29 45.55
CA VAL A 118 -25.20 -2.44 44.41
C VAL A 118 -26.46 -1.73 43.89
N PRO A 119 -26.42 -0.38 43.76
CA PRO A 119 -27.53 0.38 43.16
C PRO A 119 -27.89 -0.15 41.76
N ASN A 120 -29.16 -0.10 41.40
CA ASN A 120 -29.64 -0.59 40.11
C ASN A 120 -28.99 0.14 38.94
N ASP A 121 -28.79 1.45 39.06
CA ASP A 121 -28.13 2.26 38.05
C ASP A 121 -26.68 1.80 37.76
N ALA A 122 -25.96 1.39 38.81
CA ALA A 122 -24.60 0.86 38.65
C ALA A 122 -24.60 -0.51 37.96
N LYS A 123 -25.61 -1.35 38.22
CA LYS A 123 -25.76 -2.65 37.54
C LYS A 123 -26.07 -2.46 36.05
N ASP A 124 -26.95 -1.53 35.70
CA ASP A 124 -27.33 -1.24 34.33
C ASP A 124 -26.14 -0.64 33.55
N PHE A 125 -25.37 0.23 34.19
CA PHE A 125 -24.13 0.75 33.60
C PHE A 125 -23.11 -0.36 33.28
N ILE A 126 -22.85 -1.25 34.24
CA ILE A 126 -21.91 -2.37 34.05
C ILE A 126 -22.41 -3.29 32.92
N ARG A 127 -23.73 -3.56 32.89
CA ARG A 127 -24.33 -4.38 31.83
C ARG A 127 -24.13 -3.78 30.43
N GLN A 128 -24.43 -2.50 30.28
CA GLN A 128 -24.23 -1.79 29.00
C GLN A 128 -22.77 -1.85 28.54
N ARG A 129 -21.82 -1.61 29.47
CA ARG A 129 -20.38 -1.68 29.13
C ARG A 129 -19.93 -3.09 28.80
N PHE A 130 -20.45 -4.09 29.45
CA PHE A 130 -20.17 -5.50 29.17
C PHE A 130 -20.70 -5.90 27.78
N GLU A 131 -21.92 -5.52 27.44
CA GLU A 131 -22.53 -5.77 26.13
C GLU A 131 -21.78 -5.06 25.05
N ALA A 132 -21.39 -3.81 25.25
CA ALA A 132 -20.56 -3.05 24.29
C ALA A 132 -19.18 -3.71 24.07
N ALA A 133 -18.52 -4.16 25.13
CA ALA A 133 -17.25 -4.87 25.03
C ALA A 133 -17.38 -6.20 24.29
N LYS A 134 -18.43 -6.96 24.57
CA LYS A 134 -18.73 -8.22 23.88
C LYS A 134 -18.99 -7.99 22.41
N TRP A 135 -19.78 -6.98 22.07
CA TRP A 135 -20.06 -6.60 20.68
C TRP A 135 -18.77 -6.20 19.95
N PHE A 136 -17.91 -5.41 20.58
CA PHE A 136 -16.64 -4.98 20.01
C PHE A 136 -15.71 -6.16 19.69
N ILE A 137 -15.57 -7.10 20.64
CA ILE A 137 -14.78 -8.32 20.43
C ILE A 137 -15.36 -9.17 19.30
N SER A 138 -16.68 -9.32 19.26
CA SER A 138 -17.37 -10.05 18.19
C SER A 138 -17.15 -9.41 16.81
N SER A 139 -17.17 -8.07 16.74
CA SER A 139 -16.92 -7.34 15.49
C SER A 139 -15.49 -7.56 14.96
N ILE A 140 -14.49 -7.63 15.86
CA ILE A 140 -13.12 -7.95 15.47
C ILE A 140 -13.02 -9.39 14.93
N HIS A 141 -13.65 -10.35 15.60
CA HIS A 141 -13.68 -11.73 15.11
C HIS A 141 -14.35 -11.84 13.74
N GLN A 142 -15.50 -11.20 13.58
CA GLN A 142 -16.21 -11.17 12.30
C GLN A 142 -15.38 -10.55 11.18
N ARG A 143 -14.65 -9.46 11.48
CA ARG A 143 -13.71 -8.85 10.52
C ARG A 143 -12.63 -9.84 10.09
N ARG A 144 -11.97 -10.52 11.04
CA ARG A 144 -10.94 -11.53 10.76
C ARG A 144 -11.48 -12.68 9.91
N GLU A 145 -12.65 -13.16 10.25
CA GLU A 145 -13.32 -14.23 9.50
C GLU A 145 -13.64 -13.79 8.06
N THR A 146 -14.16 -12.59 7.90
CA THR A 146 -14.44 -12.02 6.58
C THR A 146 -13.17 -11.89 5.74
N MET A 147 -12.08 -11.36 6.32
CA MET A 147 -10.80 -11.23 5.65
C MET A 147 -10.25 -12.59 5.23
N SER A 148 -10.30 -13.59 6.10
CA SER A 148 -9.84 -14.96 5.81
C SER A 148 -10.69 -15.63 4.71
N LYS A 149 -12.01 -15.45 4.72
CA LYS A 149 -12.91 -15.97 3.67
C LYS A 149 -12.60 -15.36 2.30
N VAL A 150 -12.42 -14.04 2.25
CA VAL A 150 -12.08 -13.34 0.99
C VAL A 150 -10.74 -13.83 0.47
N MET A 151 -9.70 -13.91 1.34
CA MET A 151 -8.39 -14.35 0.91
C MET A 151 -8.40 -15.81 0.42
N ARG A 152 -9.14 -16.69 1.09
CA ARG A 152 -9.29 -18.08 0.66
C ARG A 152 -9.92 -18.19 -0.73
N ALA A 153 -10.98 -17.43 -1.00
CA ALA A 153 -11.61 -17.40 -2.32
C ALA A 153 -10.67 -16.86 -3.41
N ILE A 154 -9.82 -15.88 -3.08
CA ILE A 154 -8.78 -15.39 -4.00
C ILE A 154 -7.77 -16.48 -4.30
N VAL A 155 -7.24 -17.17 -3.29
CA VAL A 155 -6.26 -18.25 -3.45
C VAL A 155 -6.82 -19.38 -4.29
N GLU A 156 -8.05 -19.80 -4.05
CA GLU A 156 -8.72 -20.86 -4.83
C GLU A 156 -8.85 -20.48 -6.31
N LYS A 157 -9.23 -19.23 -6.61
CA LYS A 157 -9.37 -18.76 -8.00
C LYS A 157 -8.03 -18.52 -8.70
N GLN A 158 -6.99 -18.14 -7.95
CA GLN A 158 -5.66 -17.82 -8.45
C GLN A 158 -4.62 -18.90 -8.09
N ARG A 159 -5.04 -20.14 -7.90
CA ARG A 159 -4.18 -21.23 -7.43
C ARG A 159 -2.88 -21.36 -8.20
N ASN A 160 -2.91 -21.23 -9.53
CA ASN A 160 -1.73 -21.31 -10.38
C ASN A 160 -0.69 -20.21 -10.06
N PHE A 161 -1.16 -19.01 -9.74
CA PHE A 161 -0.28 -17.91 -9.36
C PHE A 161 0.41 -18.21 -8.01
N PHE A 162 -0.33 -18.71 -7.03
CA PHE A 162 0.24 -19.02 -5.72
C PHE A 162 1.15 -20.27 -5.73
N GLU A 163 1.00 -21.17 -6.70
CA GLU A 163 1.85 -22.36 -6.87
C GLU A 163 3.14 -22.04 -7.65
N LYS A 164 3.05 -21.22 -8.71
CA LYS A 164 4.15 -21.03 -9.68
C LYS A 164 4.71 -19.62 -9.74
N GLY A 165 4.05 -18.64 -9.12
CA GLY A 165 4.41 -17.22 -9.21
C GLY A 165 4.01 -16.56 -10.53
N GLU A 166 3.40 -17.28 -11.46
CA GLU A 166 3.04 -16.81 -12.80
C GLU A 166 1.59 -17.15 -13.15
N GLY A 167 1.06 -16.53 -14.21
CA GLY A 167 -0.26 -16.89 -14.75
C GLY A 167 -1.43 -16.30 -13.99
N LEU A 168 -1.28 -15.06 -13.50
CA LEU A 168 -2.37 -14.31 -12.88
C LEU A 168 -3.54 -14.17 -13.87
N LYS A 169 -4.74 -14.58 -13.46
CA LYS A 169 -5.95 -14.46 -14.26
C LYS A 169 -6.72 -13.20 -13.89
N PRO A 170 -7.28 -12.46 -14.86
CA PRO A 170 -8.15 -11.34 -14.55
C PRO A 170 -9.36 -11.80 -13.73
N MET A 171 -9.65 -11.09 -12.63
CA MET A 171 -10.71 -11.42 -11.70
C MET A 171 -11.42 -10.14 -11.25
N ILE A 172 -12.74 -10.17 -11.16
CA ILE A 172 -13.53 -9.06 -10.67
C ILE A 172 -14.10 -9.36 -9.28
N TYR A 173 -14.44 -8.31 -8.53
CA TYR A 173 -15.01 -8.47 -7.17
C TYR A 173 -16.30 -9.28 -7.15
N LYS A 174 -17.07 -9.27 -8.24
CA LYS A 174 -18.29 -10.05 -8.37
C LYS A 174 -18.02 -11.55 -8.31
N ASP A 175 -16.92 -12.02 -8.91
CA ASP A 175 -16.54 -13.44 -8.90
C ASP A 175 -16.27 -13.96 -7.49
N ILE A 176 -15.69 -13.10 -6.63
CA ILE A 176 -15.46 -13.41 -5.22
C ILE A 176 -16.79 -13.36 -4.45
N SER A 177 -17.62 -12.34 -4.74
CA SER A 177 -18.93 -12.14 -4.11
C SER A 177 -19.85 -13.35 -4.28
N GLU A 178 -19.89 -13.94 -5.47
CA GLU A 178 -20.67 -15.14 -5.76
C GLU A 178 -20.19 -16.38 -5.00
N VAL A 179 -18.87 -16.53 -4.81
CA VAL A 179 -18.29 -17.67 -4.08
C VAL A 179 -18.58 -17.62 -2.58
N ILE A 180 -18.42 -16.43 -1.97
CA ILE A 180 -18.52 -16.30 -0.51
C ILE A 180 -19.89 -15.80 -0.02
N GLY A 181 -20.79 -15.41 -0.93
CA GLY A 181 -22.12 -14.88 -0.60
C GLY A 181 -22.12 -13.56 0.15
N MET A 182 -21.11 -12.69 -0.11
CA MET A 182 -20.97 -11.39 0.53
C MET A 182 -21.13 -10.25 -0.49
N ASP A 183 -21.49 -9.07 0.00
CA ASP A 183 -21.66 -7.88 -0.83
C ASP A 183 -20.33 -7.43 -1.45
N ILE A 184 -20.37 -6.99 -2.70
CA ILE A 184 -19.23 -6.47 -3.47
C ILE A 184 -18.54 -5.31 -2.74
N SER A 185 -19.31 -4.44 -2.06
CA SER A 185 -18.77 -3.34 -1.28
C SER A 185 -17.89 -3.81 -0.12
N THR A 186 -18.24 -4.93 0.52
CA THR A 186 -17.46 -5.55 1.60
C THR A 186 -16.14 -6.08 1.06
N ILE A 187 -16.17 -6.78 -0.07
CA ILE A 187 -14.98 -7.33 -0.73
C ILE A 187 -14.03 -6.19 -1.15
N SER A 188 -14.57 -5.16 -1.79
CA SER A 188 -13.80 -3.98 -2.19
C SER A 188 -13.06 -3.34 -1.01
N ARG A 189 -13.72 -3.22 0.17
CA ARG A 189 -13.10 -2.68 1.40
C ARG A 189 -12.00 -3.59 1.95
N VAL A 190 -12.16 -4.91 1.82
CA VAL A 190 -11.15 -5.88 2.26
C VAL A 190 -9.93 -5.86 1.36
N VAL A 191 -10.12 -5.75 0.04
CA VAL A 191 -9.04 -5.81 -0.96
C VAL A 191 -8.25 -4.50 -1.06
N ASN A 192 -8.94 -3.34 -0.91
CA ASN A 192 -8.31 -2.04 -1.04
C ASN A 192 -7.25 -1.81 0.05
N SER A 193 -6.07 -1.34 -0.39
CA SER A 193 -4.93 -1.01 0.48
C SER A 193 -4.44 -2.18 1.34
N LYS A 194 -4.58 -3.41 0.85
CA LYS A 194 -4.13 -4.62 1.50
C LYS A 194 -3.06 -5.33 0.69
N PHE A 195 -2.11 -5.93 1.40
CA PHE A 195 -0.97 -6.61 0.81
C PHE A 195 -0.90 -8.05 1.30
N VAL A 196 -0.46 -8.92 0.41
CA VAL A 196 -0.24 -10.34 0.68
C VAL A 196 1.23 -10.67 0.47
N GLN A 197 1.83 -11.36 1.41
CA GLN A 197 3.14 -11.96 1.29
C GLN A 197 2.98 -13.39 0.81
N THR A 198 3.71 -13.73 -0.25
CA THR A 198 3.82 -15.07 -0.82
C THR A 198 5.29 -15.48 -0.85
N ASP A 199 5.60 -16.70 -1.23
CA ASP A 199 6.98 -17.17 -1.41
C ASP A 199 7.70 -16.43 -2.56
N PHE A 200 6.94 -15.80 -3.48
CA PHE A 200 7.46 -15.05 -4.63
C PHE A 200 7.59 -13.53 -4.37
N GLY A 201 7.12 -13.03 -3.23
CA GLY A 201 7.21 -11.62 -2.87
C GLY A 201 5.94 -11.06 -2.23
N VAL A 202 5.90 -9.72 -2.10
CA VAL A 202 4.76 -8.99 -1.53
C VAL A 202 3.97 -8.33 -2.65
N PHE A 203 2.68 -8.65 -2.74
CA PHE A 203 1.79 -8.14 -3.77
C PHE A 203 0.61 -7.38 -3.18
N SER A 204 0.13 -6.37 -3.90
CA SER A 204 -1.13 -5.70 -3.57
C SER A 204 -2.30 -6.61 -3.98
N LEU A 205 -3.33 -6.75 -3.14
CA LEU A 205 -4.54 -7.52 -3.48
C LEU A 205 -5.38 -6.89 -4.60
N ARG A 206 -5.09 -5.66 -4.97
CA ARG A 206 -5.76 -4.94 -6.05
C ARG A 206 -5.10 -5.14 -7.41
N HIS A 207 -3.95 -5.76 -7.44
CA HIS A 207 -3.12 -5.90 -8.66
C HIS A 207 -3.73 -6.83 -9.71
#